data_dde6563b37ea21cd2ba65b2c0f7d1436
#
_entry.id   dde6563b37ea21cd2ba65b2c0f7d1436
#
_cell.length_a   1.000
_cell.length_b   1.000
_cell.length_c   1.000
_cell.angle_alpha   90.00
_cell.angle_beta   90.00
_cell.angle_gamma   90.00
#
_symmetry.space_group_name_H-M   'P 1'
#
loop_
_entity.id
_entity.type
_entity.pdbx_description
1 polymer ?
#
loop_
_entity_poly.entity_id
_entity_poly.type
_entity_poly.pdbx_seq_one_letter_code
_entity_poly.pdbx_strand_id
1 'polypeptide(L)'
;MTSLAAGIPRSLFHLRVQTRAFNAHHDTFSLRLASRNYLRTRKFLLMFYDTGSVLVVFGMFTAVVLLVWTMVSLLSSAFLRLTASDTSASLLKRAFDVTSRPTTYSSVTRAVNPIIPGLTVPLKHLPLILLSLCISQIVHESGHAITAAIHRIPILAAGASITLMFPAAFVTLPSARVEELSLLDRLRVITSGCFHNLTLWLILMGVAWSGVGQRILSVGYQDVSAQGLIVAHVEANSPLSMHLPVGSFLTTLDDLPLNSSRDAWSAYLLEPTPAVYKQGWCVDASRLSDDQQCCAVTDNSELSLSCFVSFENTVEEYCTDPIAILSKMQNRCDSSTSCLESQSCIKPRGDRNILRITVHQQGTSTEDKRVVLWSGPRYEVWEQVQTTHFAPRFGIIPLGLPLVFADFLQYLKLTNLSLYLLNSLPLPALDGSQLLIILLELAFTRWFHTPTTMFDIESLRTRGSRPRERRVQQVLRAFVIIGTCTLLGSCVMLGIIEWMSV
;
A
#
# COMPACT_ATOMS: atom_id res chain seq x y z
N MET A 1 -37.92 -1.89 -20.67
CA MET A 1 -37.65 -0.56 -21.26
C MET A 1 -36.72 0.18 -20.29
N THR A 2 -35.45 0.20 -20.60
CA THR A 2 -34.40 0.88 -19.82
C THR A 2 -34.44 2.36 -20.17
N SER A 3 -35.10 3.15 -19.34
CA SER A 3 -35.00 4.61 -19.42
C SER A 3 -33.67 5.05 -18.80
N LEU A 4 -32.67 5.27 -19.61
CA LEU A 4 -31.49 6.04 -19.27
C LEU A 4 -31.91 7.52 -19.18
N ALA A 5 -32.33 7.96 -18.01
CA ALA A 5 -32.45 9.37 -17.71
C ALA A 5 -31.05 9.91 -17.42
N ALA A 6 -30.33 10.28 -18.46
CA ALA A 6 -29.11 11.08 -18.38
C ALA A 6 -29.53 12.51 -17.96
N GLY A 7 -29.49 12.79 -16.68
CA GLY A 7 -29.56 14.17 -16.19
C GLY A 7 -28.27 14.88 -16.57
N ILE A 8 -28.34 15.92 -17.41
CA ILE A 8 -27.22 16.77 -17.82
C ILE A 8 -26.61 17.37 -16.56
N PRO A 9 -25.30 17.16 -16.31
CA PRO A 9 -24.68 17.61 -15.07
C PRO A 9 -24.53 19.13 -15.04
N ARG A 10 -24.86 19.75 -13.90
CA ARG A 10 -24.59 21.17 -13.63
C ARG A 10 -23.10 21.49 -13.37
N SER A 11 -22.22 20.50 -13.44
CA SER A 11 -20.77 20.68 -13.40
C SER A 11 -20.10 19.76 -14.43
N LEU A 12 -19.14 20.29 -15.17
CA LEU A 12 -18.40 19.62 -16.26
C LEU A 12 -17.65 18.35 -15.81
N PHE A 13 -17.55 18.08 -14.51
CA PHE A 13 -16.71 17.05 -13.90
C PHE A 13 -17.47 16.02 -13.05
N HIS A 14 -18.81 15.97 -13.16
CA HIS A 14 -19.62 14.99 -12.42
C HIS A 14 -20.58 14.25 -13.35
N LEU A 15 -20.26 12.98 -13.61
CA LEU A 15 -21.13 12.07 -14.36
C LEU A 15 -21.83 11.13 -13.37
N ARG A 16 -23.16 11.04 -13.41
CA ARG A 16 -23.94 10.13 -12.59
C ARG A 16 -24.88 9.31 -13.46
N VAL A 17 -24.73 7.98 -13.38
CA VAL A 17 -25.57 7.01 -14.05
C VAL A 17 -26.36 6.24 -12.99
N GLN A 18 -27.69 6.21 -13.10
CA GLN A 18 -28.56 5.49 -12.19
C GLN A 18 -29.49 4.54 -12.94
N THR A 19 -29.81 3.42 -12.30
CA THR A 19 -30.69 2.39 -12.85
C THR A 19 -31.67 1.89 -11.79
N ARG A 20 -32.83 1.44 -12.25
CA ARG A 20 -33.83 0.74 -11.42
C ARG A 20 -33.88 -0.76 -11.75
N ALA A 21 -32.97 -1.25 -12.61
CA ALA A 21 -32.97 -2.65 -13.06
C ALA A 21 -32.84 -3.65 -11.90
N PHE A 22 -32.18 -3.27 -10.82
CA PHE A 22 -31.96 -4.13 -9.65
C PHE A 22 -33.13 -4.15 -8.67
N ASN A 23 -34.09 -3.20 -8.76
CA ASN A 23 -35.17 -3.07 -7.77
C ASN A 23 -36.03 -4.34 -7.70
N ALA A 24 -36.45 -4.91 -8.83
CA ALA A 24 -37.26 -6.12 -8.87
C ALA A 24 -36.55 -7.34 -8.26
N HIS A 25 -35.25 -7.48 -8.50
CA HIS A 25 -34.46 -8.55 -7.91
C HIS A 25 -34.28 -8.37 -6.40
N HIS A 26 -34.05 -7.14 -5.96
CA HIS A 26 -33.97 -6.80 -4.53
C HIS A 26 -35.30 -7.08 -3.81
N ASP A 27 -36.43 -6.66 -4.38
CA ASP A 27 -37.75 -6.91 -3.80
C ASP A 27 -38.05 -8.41 -3.72
N THR A 28 -37.72 -9.17 -4.77
CA THR A 28 -37.87 -10.64 -4.77
C THR A 28 -37.00 -11.28 -3.68
N PHE A 29 -35.73 -10.82 -3.53
CA PHE A 29 -34.82 -11.28 -2.49
C PHE A 29 -35.36 -10.96 -1.09
N SER A 30 -35.87 -9.74 -0.88
CA SER A 30 -36.53 -9.31 0.36
C SER A 30 -37.71 -10.20 0.74
N LEU A 31 -38.59 -10.52 -0.22
CA LEU A 31 -39.72 -11.41 -0.01
C LEU A 31 -39.27 -12.84 0.33
N ARG A 32 -38.24 -13.36 -0.34
CA ARG A 32 -37.67 -14.68 -0.02
C ARG A 32 -37.13 -14.73 1.40
N LEU A 33 -36.36 -13.72 1.84
CA LEU A 33 -35.83 -13.65 3.21
C LEU A 33 -36.97 -13.59 4.28
N ALA A 34 -38.11 -13.08 3.90
CA ALA A 34 -39.29 -13.01 4.79
C ALA A 34 -40.04 -14.33 4.89
N SER A 35 -39.84 -15.28 3.99
CA SER A 35 -40.57 -16.56 3.95
C SER A 35 -40.04 -17.51 5.03
N ARG A 36 -40.92 -18.45 5.45
CA ARG A 36 -40.63 -19.45 6.49
C ARG A 36 -39.41 -20.32 6.17
N ASN A 37 -39.19 -20.60 4.89
CA ASN A 37 -38.06 -21.46 4.45
C ASN A 37 -36.68 -20.81 4.70
N TYR A 38 -36.62 -19.49 4.79
CA TYR A 38 -35.35 -18.73 4.96
C TYR A 38 -35.17 -18.13 6.36
N LEU A 39 -35.95 -18.55 7.35
CA LEU A 39 -35.85 -18.04 8.72
C LEU A 39 -34.46 -18.23 9.34
N ARG A 40 -33.79 -19.37 9.08
CA ARG A 40 -32.45 -19.64 9.56
C ARG A 40 -31.44 -18.68 8.92
N THR A 41 -31.52 -18.50 7.60
CA THR A 41 -30.65 -17.57 6.85
C THR A 41 -30.85 -16.14 7.35
N ARG A 42 -32.09 -15.70 7.55
CA ARG A 42 -32.39 -14.37 8.09
C ARG A 42 -31.81 -14.18 9.50
N LYS A 43 -31.99 -15.17 10.41
CA LYS A 43 -31.39 -15.11 11.75
C LYS A 43 -29.85 -15.03 11.70
N PHE A 44 -29.22 -15.83 10.83
CA PHE A 44 -27.77 -15.77 10.61
C PHE A 44 -27.33 -14.39 10.11
N LEU A 45 -28.00 -13.83 9.10
CA LEU A 45 -27.70 -12.50 8.59
C LEU A 45 -27.88 -11.40 9.66
N LEU A 46 -28.92 -11.47 10.47
CA LEU A 46 -29.13 -10.53 11.57
C LEU A 46 -27.98 -10.60 12.58
N MET A 47 -27.57 -11.80 12.99
CA MET A 47 -26.42 -11.99 13.89
C MET A 47 -25.10 -11.50 13.26
N PHE A 48 -24.91 -11.75 11.97
CA PHE A 48 -23.75 -11.28 11.21
C PHE A 48 -23.67 -9.75 11.22
N TYR A 49 -24.78 -9.04 10.94
CA TYR A 49 -24.82 -7.59 10.98
C TYR A 49 -24.82 -7.00 12.40
N ASP A 50 -25.28 -7.72 13.41
CA ASP A 50 -25.12 -7.32 14.81
C ASP A 50 -23.64 -7.28 15.20
N THR A 51 -22.91 -8.34 14.85
CA THR A 51 -21.45 -8.39 15.03
C THR A 51 -20.76 -7.27 14.24
N GLY A 52 -21.20 -7.07 12.99
CA GLY A 52 -20.71 -6.00 12.13
C GLY A 52 -20.91 -4.62 12.73
N SER A 53 -22.09 -4.36 13.30
CA SER A 53 -22.40 -3.08 13.95
C SER A 53 -21.46 -2.78 15.12
N VAL A 54 -21.17 -3.79 15.94
CA VAL A 54 -20.20 -3.64 17.06
C VAL A 54 -18.80 -3.33 16.52
N LEU A 55 -18.36 -4.07 15.49
CA LEU A 55 -17.04 -3.86 14.87
C LEU A 55 -16.92 -2.47 14.24
N VAL A 56 -17.96 -1.95 13.60
CA VAL A 56 -17.92 -0.62 12.99
C VAL A 56 -17.94 0.49 14.04
N VAL A 57 -18.67 0.32 15.15
CA VAL A 57 -18.59 1.24 16.29
C VAL A 57 -17.15 1.27 16.84
N PHE A 58 -16.53 0.11 17.03
CA PHE A 58 -15.12 0.03 17.41
C PHE A 58 -14.22 0.66 16.35
N GLY A 59 -14.51 0.44 15.06
CA GLY A 59 -13.82 1.07 13.94
C GLY A 59 -13.85 2.58 13.97
N MET A 60 -14.97 3.19 14.35
CA MET A 60 -15.10 4.64 14.51
C MET A 60 -14.12 5.17 15.57
N PHE A 61 -14.05 4.54 16.73
CA PHE A 61 -13.10 4.93 17.77
C PHE A 61 -11.66 4.72 17.31
N THR A 62 -11.36 3.58 16.70
CA THR A 62 -10.02 3.29 16.14
C THR A 62 -9.61 4.32 15.10
N ALA A 63 -10.50 4.69 14.18
CA ALA A 63 -10.23 5.67 13.14
C ALA A 63 -9.91 7.06 13.72
N VAL A 64 -10.66 7.49 14.75
CA VAL A 64 -10.38 8.76 15.46
C VAL A 64 -9.05 8.71 16.19
N VAL A 65 -8.73 7.60 16.90
CA VAL A 65 -7.44 7.42 17.58
C VAL A 65 -6.28 7.44 16.58
N LEU A 66 -6.40 6.75 15.45
CA LEU A 66 -5.39 6.77 14.39
C LEU A 66 -5.18 8.18 13.82
N LEU A 67 -6.26 8.94 13.65
CA LEU A 67 -6.18 10.31 13.16
C LEU A 67 -5.46 11.23 14.17
N VAL A 68 -5.77 11.10 15.46
CA VAL A 68 -5.06 11.82 16.53
C VAL A 68 -3.60 11.43 16.59
N TRP A 69 -3.29 10.13 16.52
CA TRP A 69 -1.93 9.62 16.46
C TRP A 69 -1.13 10.20 15.29
N THR A 70 -1.73 10.22 14.10
CA THR A 70 -1.11 10.79 12.90
C THR A 70 -0.82 12.28 13.11
N MET A 71 -1.75 13.02 13.68
CA MET A 71 -1.58 14.45 13.99
C MET A 71 -0.42 14.69 14.96
N VAL A 72 -0.35 13.94 16.07
CA VAL A 72 0.73 14.03 17.05
C VAL A 72 2.08 13.69 16.42
N SER A 73 2.13 12.65 15.60
CA SER A 73 3.34 12.24 14.88
C SER A 73 3.84 13.32 13.92
N LEU A 74 2.95 13.94 13.14
CA LEU A 74 3.30 15.03 12.22
C LEU A 74 3.75 16.29 12.98
N LEU A 75 3.10 16.64 14.06
CA LEU A 75 3.51 17.78 14.91
C LEU A 75 4.87 17.55 15.55
N SER A 76 5.14 16.35 16.07
CA SER A 76 6.43 16.01 16.67
C SER A 76 7.57 16.07 15.64
N SER A 77 7.35 15.59 14.43
CA SER A 77 8.33 15.68 13.34
C SER A 77 8.62 17.12 12.94
N ALA A 78 7.58 17.96 12.83
CA ALA A 78 7.71 19.38 12.52
C ALA A 78 8.45 20.14 13.65
N PHE A 79 8.13 19.84 14.91
CA PHE A 79 8.79 20.46 16.07
C PHE A 79 10.29 20.11 16.15
N LEU A 80 10.64 18.82 15.94
CA LEU A 80 12.04 18.40 15.92
C LEU A 80 12.86 19.09 14.83
N ARG A 81 12.26 19.32 13.65
CA ARG A 81 12.92 20.06 12.56
C ARG A 81 13.14 21.53 12.92
N LEU A 82 12.16 22.19 13.53
CA LEU A 82 12.26 23.59 13.97
C LEU A 82 13.35 23.75 15.03
N THR A 83 13.44 22.84 16.01
CA THR A 83 14.45 22.90 17.08
C THR A 83 15.86 22.53 16.58
N ALA A 84 15.98 21.65 15.57
CA ALA A 84 17.26 21.32 14.94
C ALA A 84 17.82 22.47 14.08
N SER A 85 16.96 23.35 13.58
CA SER A 85 17.36 24.51 12.75
C SER A 85 18.14 25.58 13.54
N ASP A 86 17.90 25.72 14.85
CA ASP A 86 18.52 26.81 15.64
C ASP A 86 19.93 26.50 16.18
N THR A 87 20.34 25.23 16.25
CA THR A 87 21.59 24.86 16.93
C THR A 87 22.73 24.36 16.02
N SER A 88 22.48 24.04 14.75
CA SER A 88 23.46 23.33 13.91
C SER A 88 23.50 23.72 12.42
N ALA A 89 22.78 24.74 12.00
CA ALA A 89 22.62 25.09 10.57
C ALA A 89 23.93 25.42 9.83
N SER A 90 25.00 25.77 10.54
CA SER A 90 26.29 26.15 9.91
C SER A 90 27.28 25.00 9.77
N LEU A 91 27.21 23.99 10.63
CA LEU A 91 28.16 22.87 10.63
C LEU A 91 27.63 21.65 9.87
N LEU A 92 26.32 21.37 9.96
CA LEU A 92 25.69 20.26 9.24
C LEU A 92 25.58 20.50 7.74
N LYS A 93 25.37 21.75 7.27
CA LYS A 93 25.26 22.06 5.85
C LYS A 93 26.57 21.80 5.07
N ARG A 94 27.73 21.88 5.72
CA ARG A 94 29.03 21.52 5.11
C ARG A 94 29.36 20.03 5.17
N ALA A 95 28.80 19.29 6.12
CA ALA A 95 28.98 17.85 6.21
C ALA A 95 28.00 17.06 5.33
N PHE A 96 26.84 17.67 5.00
CA PHE A 96 25.79 17.04 4.19
C PHE A 96 25.99 17.18 2.69
N ASP A 97 26.85 18.09 2.22
CA ASP A 97 27.07 18.36 0.80
C ASP A 97 28.07 17.39 0.13
N VAL A 98 28.73 16.52 0.91
CA VAL A 98 29.77 15.60 0.39
C VAL A 98 29.44 14.13 0.55
N THR A 99 28.53 13.76 1.47
CA THR A 99 28.26 12.34 1.71
C THR A 99 26.81 12.14 2.14
N SER A 100 25.99 11.70 1.26
CA SER A 100 24.68 11.15 1.59
C SER A 100 23.50 12.05 1.30
N ARG A 101 22.84 11.79 0.19
CA ARG A 101 21.38 11.75 0.25
C ARG A 101 21.05 10.80 1.40
N PRO A 102 20.23 11.22 2.37
CA PRO A 102 19.84 10.33 3.46
C PRO A 102 18.91 9.25 2.89
N THR A 103 19.48 8.08 2.63
CA THR A 103 18.73 6.83 2.49
C THR A 103 18.34 6.28 3.86
N THR A 104 18.24 7.11 4.85
CA THR A 104 17.39 6.84 6.00
C THR A 104 16.02 7.40 5.64
N TYR A 105 15.21 6.60 4.99
CA TYR A 105 13.83 6.51 5.42
C TYR A 105 13.89 6.25 6.93
N SER A 106 14.09 7.29 7.72
CA SER A 106 13.59 7.28 9.08
C SER A 106 12.10 7.12 8.87
N SER A 107 11.68 5.88 8.96
CA SER A 107 10.29 5.52 9.11
C SER A 107 9.83 6.14 10.44
N VAL A 108 9.62 7.47 10.42
CA VAL A 108 8.61 8.03 11.29
C VAL A 108 7.40 7.19 10.92
N THR A 109 7.03 6.27 11.80
CA THR A 109 5.92 5.34 11.62
C THR A 109 4.66 6.17 11.54
N ARG A 110 4.38 6.69 10.33
CA ARG A 110 3.15 7.43 10.08
C ARG A 110 2.03 6.42 10.21
N ALA A 111 1.08 6.69 11.08
CA ALA A 111 -0.10 5.85 11.23
C ALA A 111 -0.91 5.78 9.92
N VAL A 112 -0.84 6.81 9.08
CA VAL A 112 -1.57 6.91 7.81
C VAL A 112 -0.65 7.48 6.72
N ASN A 113 -0.39 6.69 5.67
CA ASN A 113 0.33 7.12 4.47
C ASN A 113 -0.68 7.26 3.31
N PRO A 114 -0.89 8.46 2.76
CA PRO A 114 -1.80 8.63 1.63
C PRO A 114 -1.24 7.96 0.37
N ILE A 115 -2.12 7.27 -0.36
CA ILE A 115 -1.81 6.71 -1.69
C ILE A 115 -2.15 7.78 -2.72
N ILE A 116 -1.13 8.45 -3.26
CA ILE A 116 -1.28 9.51 -4.25
C ILE A 116 -0.56 9.06 -5.52
N PRO A 117 -1.30 8.71 -6.61
CA PRO A 117 -0.68 8.32 -7.88
C PRO A 117 0.21 9.43 -8.44
N GLY A 118 1.41 9.08 -8.87
CA GLY A 118 2.42 10.00 -9.36
C GLY A 118 3.27 10.65 -8.26
N LEU A 119 2.94 10.43 -6.97
CA LEU A 119 3.66 10.99 -5.84
C LEU A 119 4.21 9.90 -4.90
N THR A 120 3.31 9.13 -4.29
CA THR A 120 3.67 8.04 -3.37
C THR A 120 3.67 6.67 -4.04
N VAL A 121 2.99 6.56 -5.19
CA VAL A 121 2.97 5.35 -6.01
C VAL A 121 3.09 5.72 -7.50
N PRO A 122 3.69 4.87 -8.35
CA PRO A 122 3.83 5.15 -9.77
C PRO A 122 2.48 5.42 -10.46
N LEU A 123 2.44 6.39 -11.37
CA LEU A 123 1.21 6.76 -12.09
C LEU A 123 0.64 5.58 -12.91
N LYS A 124 1.47 4.65 -13.36
CA LYS A 124 1.06 3.42 -14.07
C LYS A 124 0.12 2.53 -13.24
N HIS A 125 0.09 2.67 -11.92
CA HIS A 125 -0.80 1.92 -11.03
C HIS A 125 -2.21 2.56 -10.90
N LEU A 126 -2.42 3.76 -11.43
CA LEU A 126 -3.70 4.47 -11.35
C LEU A 126 -4.91 3.61 -11.81
N PRO A 127 -4.86 2.87 -12.94
CA PRO A 127 -5.98 2.03 -13.34
C PRO A 127 -6.32 0.94 -12.32
N LEU A 128 -5.31 0.32 -11.68
CA LEU A 128 -5.51 -0.71 -10.65
C LEU A 128 -6.13 -0.11 -9.38
N ILE A 129 -5.70 1.09 -9.00
CA ILE A 129 -6.24 1.81 -7.84
C ILE A 129 -7.71 2.18 -8.08
N LEU A 130 -8.04 2.72 -9.27
CA LEU A 130 -9.41 3.07 -9.62
C LEU A 130 -10.33 1.84 -9.70
N LEU A 131 -9.85 0.73 -10.25
CA LEU A 131 -10.58 -0.54 -10.28
C LEU A 131 -10.82 -1.08 -8.87
N SER A 132 -9.79 -1.07 -8.02
CA SER A 132 -9.88 -1.48 -6.61
C SER A 132 -10.90 -0.62 -5.84
N LEU A 133 -10.88 0.70 -6.06
CA LEU A 133 -11.82 1.64 -5.45
C LEU A 133 -13.26 1.35 -5.93
N CYS A 134 -13.45 1.14 -7.22
CA CYS A 134 -14.77 0.82 -7.80
C CYS A 134 -15.35 -0.46 -7.17
N ILE A 135 -14.56 -1.54 -7.10
CA ILE A 135 -14.99 -2.80 -6.50
C ILE A 135 -15.31 -2.60 -5.01
N SER A 136 -14.46 -1.90 -4.27
CA SER A 136 -14.66 -1.63 -2.85
C SER A 136 -15.93 -0.83 -2.57
N GLN A 137 -16.27 0.13 -3.43
CA GLN A 137 -17.50 0.90 -3.36
C GLN A 137 -18.73 0.04 -3.66
N ILE A 138 -18.67 -0.83 -4.68
CA ILE A 138 -19.77 -1.76 -4.99
C ILE A 138 -20.02 -2.70 -3.82
N VAL A 139 -18.96 -3.21 -3.19
CA VAL A 139 -19.07 -4.07 -2.00
C VAL A 139 -19.71 -3.32 -0.83
N HIS A 140 -19.30 -2.08 -0.60
CA HIS A 140 -19.88 -1.20 0.42
C HIS A 140 -21.39 -1.03 0.21
N GLU A 141 -21.80 -0.59 -0.97
CA GLU A 141 -23.22 -0.36 -1.30
C GLU A 141 -24.06 -1.65 -1.27
N SER A 142 -23.44 -2.80 -1.57
CA SER A 142 -24.12 -4.10 -1.44
C SER A 142 -24.50 -4.41 0.02
N GLY A 143 -23.71 -3.96 0.99
CA GLY A 143 -24.03 -4.07 2.42
C GLY A 143 -25.34 -3.36 2.76
N HIS A 144 -25.47 -2.10 2.36
CA HIS A 144 -26.70 -1.32 2.54
C HIS A 144 -27.91 -1.96 1.84
N ALA A 145 -27.70 -2.47 0.60
CA ALA A 145 -28.77 -3.13 -0.14
C ALA A 145 -29.25 -4.42 0.55
N ILE A 146 -28.33 -5.27 1.03
CA ILE A 146 -28.70 -6.55 1.67
C ILE A 146 -29.44 -6.29 3.00
N THR A 147 -28.94 -5.35 3.82
CA THR A 147 -29.61 -5.00 5.07
C THR A 147 -30.98 -4.35 4.85
N ALA A 148 -31.11 -3.51 3.83
CA ALA A 148 -32.41 -2.98 3.40
C ALA A 148 -33.39 -4.10 3.05
N ALA A 149 -32.94 -5.15 2.32
CA ALA A 149 -33.78 -6.32 2.01
C ALA A 149 -34.22 -7.09 3.25
N ILE A 150 -33.35 -7.27 4.26
CA ILE A 150 -33.71 -7.94 5.53
C ILE A 150 -34.84 -7.21 6.26
N HIS A 151 -34.81 -5.87 6.21
CA HIS A 151 -35.80 -4.98 6.86
C HIS A 151 -36.95 -4.56 5.93
N ARG A 152 -37.03 -5.13 4.72
CA ARG A 152 -38.09 -4.86 3.72
C ARG A 152 -38.13 -3.38 3.29
N ILE A 153 -36.99 -2.73 3.22
CA ILE A 153 -36.89 -1.37 2.70
C ILE A 153 -36.59 -1.47 1.19
N PRO A 154 -37.43 -0.90 0.32
CA PRO A 154 -37.23 -0.96 -1.12
C PRO A 154 -36.01 -0.05 -1.52
N ILE A 155 -35.28 -0.47 -2.54
CA ILE A 155 -34.27 0.37 -3.17
C ILE A 155 -34.96 1.29 -4.18
N LEU A 156 -34.70 2.60 -4.11
CA LEU A 156 -35.23 3.57 -5.07
C LEU A 156 -34.45 3.53 -6.39
N ALA A 157 -33.13 3.51 -6.30
CA ALA A 157 -32.20 3.40 -7.43
C ALA A 157 -30.83 2.94 -6.95
N ALA A 158 -30.08 2.30 -7.84
CA ALA A 158 -28.67 2.02 -7.66
C ALA A 158 -27.89 2.60 -8.85
N GLY A 159 -26.62 2.93 -8.67
CA GLY A 159 -25.86 3.50 -9.76
C GLY A 159 -24.39 3.71 -9.41
N ALA A 160 -23.72 4.34 -10.36
CA ALA A 160 -22.34 4.79 -10.23
C ALA A 160 -22.23 6.27 -10.60
N SER A 161 -21.30 6.95 -9.99
CA SER A 161 -20.93 8.30 -10.34
C SER A 161 -19.41 8.40 -10.48
N ILE A 162 -18.98 9.29 -11.36
CA ILE A 162 -17.56 9.65 -11.50
C ILE A 162 -17.48 11.14 -11.23
N THR A 163 -16.71 11.52 -10.23
CA THR A 163 -16.45 12.91 -9.87
C THR A 163 -14.97 13.18 -10.02
N LEU A 164 -14.60 14.08 -10.93
CA LEU A 164 -13.22 14.40 -11.30
C LEU A 164 -12.42 13.20 -11.85
N MET A 165 -12.40 12.09 -11.55
CA MET A 165 -11.80 10.82 -12.00
C MET A 165 -12.07 9.70 -10.99
N PHE A 166 -12.65 10.05 -9.83
CA PHE A 166 -12.91 9.07 -8.78
C PHE A 166 -14.27 8.41 -9.00
N PRO A 167 -14.29 7.09 -9.21
CA PRO A 167 -15.53 6.33 -9.30
C PRO A 167 -16.13 6.17 -7.89
N ALA A 168 -17.45 6.30 -7.80
CA ALA A 168 -18.23 5.99 -6.61
C ALA A 168 -19.48 5.22 -7.01
N ALA A 169 -19.83 4.19 -6.24
CA ALA A 169 -21.14 3.53 -6.33
C ALA A 169 -22.10 4.19 -5.33
N PHE A 170 -23.39 4.01 -5.54
CA PHE A 170 -24.41 4.43 -4.59
C PHE A 170 -25.67 3.58 -4.70
N VAL A 171 -26.34 3.39 -3.55
CA VAL A 171 -27.69 2.85 -3.44
C VAL A 171 -28.56 3.88 -2.72
N THR A 172 -29.70 4.21 -3.30
CA THR A 172 -30.62 5.19 -2.73
C THR A 172 -31.75 4.46 -1.99
N LEU A 173 -31.82 4.66 -0.68
CA LEU A 173 -32.89 4.17 0.19
C LEU A 173 -33.83 5.32 0.57
N PRO A 174 -35.15 5.06 0.79
CA PRO A 174 -36.08 6.06 1.28
C PRO A 174 -35.79 6.39 2.75
N SER A 175 -35.33 7.61 3.03
CA SER A 175 -34.92 8.07 4.37
C SER A 175 -36.05 7.88 5.42
N ALA A 176 -37.29 8.23 5.06
CA ALA A 176 -38.43 8.06 5.95
C ALA A 176 -38.61 6.60 6.44
N ARG A 177 -38.40 5.61 5.55
CA ARG A 177 -38.52 4.19 5.92
C ARG A 177 -37.34 3.74 6.80
N VAL A 178 -36.16 4.29 6.61
CA VAL A 178 -35.01 4.02 7.48
C VAL A 178 -35.22 4.62 8.87
N GLU A 179 -35.81 5.82 8.95
CA GLU A 179 -36.13 6.49 10.22
C GLU A 179 -37.24 5.80 11.03
N GLU A 180 -38.16 5.10 10.38
CA GLU A 180 -39.21 4.29 11.01
C GLU A 180 -38.68 3.03 11.72
N LEU A 181 -37.45 2.60 11.41
CA LEU A 181 -36.85 1.41 12.03
C LEU A 181 -36.54 1.62 13.51
N SER A 182 -36.45 0.51 14.24
CA SER A 182 -35.88 0.52 15.59
C SER A 182 -34.43 1.01 15.55
N LEU A 183 -33.91 1.60 16.63
CA LEU A 183 -32.54 2.11 16.71
C LEU A 183 -31.49 1.04 16.33
N LEU A 184 -31.69 -0.22 16.76
CA LEU A 184 -30.78 -1.31 16.43
C LEU A 184 -30.89 -1.73 14.96
N ASP A 185 -32.08 -1.76 14.37
CA ASP A 185 -32.24 -2.08 12.95
C ASP A 185 -31.66 -0.99 12.07
N ARG A 186 -31.85 0.28 12.46
CA ARG A 186 -31.23 1.44 11.80
C ARG A 186 -29.70 1.39 11.89
N LEU A 187 -29.18 0.99 13.06
CA LEU A 187 -27.73 0.79 13.25
C LEU A 187 -27.18 -0.25 12.26
N ARG A 188 -27.85 -1.42 12.10
CA ARG A 188 -27.47 -2.45 11.14
C ARG A 188 -27.40 -1.92 9.71
N VAL A 189 -28.41 -1.16 9.28
CA VAL A 189 -28.46 -0.60 7.92
C VAL A 189 -27.31 0.38 7.69
N ILE A 190 -27.02 1.27 8.64
CA ILE A 190 -25.99 2.31 8.48
C ILE A 190 -24.58 1.70 8.54
N THR A 191 -24.33 0.72 9.39
CA THR A 191 -23.00 0.13 9.55
C THR A 191 -22.66 -0.92 8.51
N SER A 192 -23.63 -1.43 7.76
CA SER A 192 -23.45 -2.58 6.87
C SER A 192 -22.47 -2.34 5.73
N GLY A 193 -22.42 -1.13 5.16
CA GLY A 193 -21.46 -0.78 4.11
C GLY A 193 -20.02 -0.86 4.61
N CYS A 194 -19.74 -0.20 5.73
CA CYS A 194 -18.42 -0.27 6.38
C CYS A 194 -18.04 -1.70 6.75
N PHE A 195 -19.00 -2.47 7.28
CA PHE A 195 -18.75 -3.85 7.67
C PHE A 195 -18.48 -4.77 6.48
N HIS A 196 -19.09 -4.56 5.33
CA HIS A 196 -18.77 -5.30 4.11
C HIS A 196 -17.32 -5.04 3.65
N ASN A 197 -16.87 -3.82 3.71
CA ASN A 197 -15.48 -3.49 3.39
C ASN A 197 -14.50 -4.18 4.36
N LEU A 198 -14.79 -4.19 5.67
CA LEU A 198 -13.99 -4.93 6.65
C LEU A 198 -14.00 -6.44 6.37
N THR A 199 -15.17 -7.00 6.04
CA THR A 199 -15.33 -8.43 5.72
C THR A 199 -14.51 -8.82 4.50
N LEU A 200 -14.57 -8.03 3.41
CA LEU A 200 -13.76 -8.29 2.22
C LEU A 200 -12.27 -8.18 2.54
N TRP A 201 -11.86 -7.18 3.32
CA TRP A 201 -10.47 -7.06 3.78
C TRP A 201 -10.01 -8.31 4.55
N LEU A 202 -10.82 -8.80 5.50
CA LEU A 202 -10.52 -10.03 6.26
C LEU A 202 -10.42 -11.27 5.35
N ILE A 203 -11.32 -11.40 4.37
CA ILE A 203 -11.27 -12.49 3.38
C ILE A 203 -9.98 -12.41 2.57
N LEU A 204 -9.60 -11.24 2.07
CA LEU A 204 -8.37 -11.04 1.29
C LEU A 204 -7.12 -11.31 2.14
N MET A 205 -7.11 -10.93 3.41
CA MET A 205 -6.05 -11.29 4.35
C MET A 205 -5.95 -12.79 4.57
N GLY A 206 -7.10 -13.46 4.76
CA GLY A 206 -7.16 -14.92 4.88
C GLY A 206 -6.66 -15.64 3.62
N VAL A 207 -7.03 -15.18 2.44
CA VAL A 207 -6.53 -15.70 1.16
C VAL A 207 -5.01 -15.50 1.03
N ALA A 208 -4.51 -14.32 1.39
CA ALA A 208 -3.08 -14.05 1.36
C ALA A 208 -2.29 -14.95 2.32
N TRP A 209 -2.83 -15.19 3.51
CA TRP A 209 -2.17 -16.01 4.54
C TRP A 209 -2.28 -17.52 4.28
N SER A 210 -3.36 -17.98 3.66
CA SER A 210 -3.62 -19.39 3.40
C SER A 210 -2.76 -20.02 2.28
N GLY A 211 -2.03 -19.20 1.49
CA GLY A 211 -1.28 -19.66 0.32
C GLY A 211 -2.14 -20.10 -0.87
N VAL A 212 -3.47 -19.91 -0.80
CA VAL A 212 -4.39 -20.23 -1.92
C VAL A 212 -4.00 -19.48 -3.19
N GLY A 213 -3.57 -18.23 -3.08
CA GLY A 213 -3.10 -17.45 -4.24
C GLY A 213 -1.94 -18.13 -4.98
N GLN A 214 -0.97 -18.69 -4.26
CA GLN A 214 0.16 -19.43 -4.85
C GLN A 214 -0.30 -20.72 -5.54
N ARG A 215 -1.26 -21.43 -4.95
CA ARG A 215 -1.84 -22.65 -5.57
C ARG A 215 -2.59 -22.33 -6.85
N ILE A 216 -3.32 -21.23 -6.91
CA ILE A 216 -4.00 -20.78 -8.14
C ILE A 216 -2.95 -20.41 -9.19
N LEU A 217 -1.91 -19.67 -8.81
CA LEU A 217 -0.83 -19.31 -9.72
C LEU A 217 -0.07 -20.52 -10.25
N SER A 218 0.08 -21.59 -9.46
CA SER A 218 0.80 -22.80 -9.86
C SER A 218 0.15 -23.56 -11.04
N VAL A 219 -1.10 -23.26 -11.38
CA VAL A 219 -1.76 -23.81 -12.58
C VAL A 219 -1.12 -23.27 -13.86
N GLY A 220 -0.84 -21.95 -13.90
CA GLY A 220 -0.27 -21.28 -15.08
C GLY A 220 1.22 -20.98 -14.98
N TYR A 221 1.80 -21.04 -13.77
CA TYR A 221 3.19 -20.68 -13.50
C TYR A 221 3.91 -21.77 -12.72
N GLN A 222 5.21 -21.82 -12.91
CA GLN A 222 6.13 -22.66 -12.13
C GLN A 222 6.90 -21.77 -11.15
N ASP A 223 6.98 -22.17 -9.89
CA ASP A 223 7.83 -21.53 -8.90
C ASP A 223 9.29 -21.93 -9.14
N VAL A 224 10.13 -20.92 -9.38
CA VAL A 224 11.58 -21.09 -9.65
C VAL A 224 12.44 -20.50 -8.54
N SER A 225 11.87 -20.22 -7.39
CA SER A 225 12.57 -19.61 -6.24
C SER A 225 13.83 -20.40 -5.81
N ALA A 226 13.84 -21.71 -6.02
CA ALA A 226 15.01 -22.56 -5.75
C ALA A 226 16.21 -22.29 -6.71
N GLN A 227 15.95 -21.70 -7.88
CA GLN A 227 16.98 -21.41 -8.88
C GLN A 227 17.42 -19.95 -8.86
N GLY A 228 16.58 -19.04 -8.36
CA GLY A 228 16.81 -17.60 -8.31
C GLY A 228 15.56 -16.80 -8.63
N LEU A 229 15.75 -15.67 -9.29
CA LEU A 229 14.70 -14.73 -9.68
C LEU A 229 14.66 -14.55 -11.20
N ILE A 230 13.49 -14.25 -11.75
CA ILE A 230 13.35 -13.90 -13.17
C ILE A 230 13.12 -12.39 -13.28
N VAL A 231 13.77 -11.76 -14.24
CA VAL A 231 13.51 -10.37 -14.63
C VAL A 231 12.15 -10.29 -15.31
N ALA A 232 11.17 -9.70 -14.64
CA ALA A 232 9.82 -9.55 -15.15
C ALA A 232 9.62 -8.26 -15.95
N HIS A 233 10.29 -7.19 -15.53
CA HIS A 233 10.25 -5.89 -16.20
C HIS A 233 11.50 -5.09 -15.88
N VAL A 234 12.00 -4.34 -16.86
CA VAL A 234 13.05 -3.34 -16.70
C VAL A 234 12.53 -2.03 -17.28
N GLU A 235 12.78 -0.93 -16.58
CA GLU A 235 12.36 0.37 -17.05
C GLU A 235 13.02 0.73 -18.39
N ALA A 236 12.22 1.21 -19.35
CA ALA A 236 12.68 1.40 -20.74
C ALA A 236 13.88 2.36 -20.88
N ASN A 237 13.96 3.37 -19.98
CA ASN A 237 15.04 4.35 -19.97
C ASN A 237 16.26 3.91 -19.12
N SER A 238 16.22 2.72 -18.54
CA SER A 238 17.30 2.19 -17.72
C SER A 238 18.44 1.67 -18.59
N PRO A 239 19.71 1.99 -18.27
CA PRO A 239 20.87 1.35 -18.90
C PRO A 239 20.85 -0.17 -18.74
N LEU A 240 20.20 -0.69 -17.69
CA LEU A 240 20.07 -2.12 -17.42
C LEU A 240 19.18 -2.84 -18.43
N SER A 241 18.32 -2.13 -19.16
CA SER A 241 17.41 -2.74 -20.16
C SER A 241 18.14 -3.51 -21.26
N MET A 242 19.35 -3.06 -21.65
CA MET A 242 20.19 -3.75 -22.64
C MET A 242 20.93 -4.96 -22.06
N HIS A 243 21.14 -4.98 -20.74
CA HIS A 243 21.97 -5.99 -20.08
C HIS A 243 21.16 -7.05 -19.32
N LEU A 244 19.93 -6.70 -18.92
CA LEU A 244 18.98 -7.56 -18.20
C LEU A 244 17.71 -7.75 -19.02
N PRO A 245 17.74 -8.58 -20.09
CA PRO A 245 16.54 -8.83 -20.89
C PRO A 245 15.47 -9.51 -20.05
N VAL A 246 14.19 -9.16 -20.33
CA VAL A 246 13.04 -9.76 -19.65
C VAL A 246 13.05 -11.28 -19.88
N GLY A 247 12.82 -12.05 -18.82
CA GLY A 247 12.90 -13.51 -18.82
C GLY A 247 14.28 -14.07 -18.42
N SER A 248 15.30 -13.23 -18.21
CA SER A 248 16.61 -13.68 -17.69
C SER A 248 16.50 -14.12 -16.24
N PHE A 249 17.31 -15.11 -15.86
CA PHE A 249 17.44 -15.55 -14.48
C PHE A 249 18.54 -14.80 -13.75
N LEU A 250 18.24 -14.24 -12.61
CA LEU A 250 19.18 -13.65 -11.66
C LEU A 250 19.49 -14.69 -10.58
N THR A 251 20.75 -15.04 -10.42
CA THR A 251 21.16 -16.11 -9.49
C THR A 251 21.84 -15.56 -8.25
N THR A 252 22.71 -14.55 -8.40
CA THR A 252 23.43 -13.94 -7.30
C THR A 252 23.52 -12.43 -7.44
N LEU A 253 23.50 -11.74 -6.31
CA LEU A 253 23.90 -10.34 -6.15
C LEU A 253 25.19 -10.30 -5.35
N ASP A 254 26.26 -9.78 -5.93
CA ASP A 254 27.60 -9.95 -5.40
C ASP A 254 27.87 -11.44 -5.09
N ASP A 255 27.97 -11.81 -3.83
CA ASP A 255 28.16 -13.20 -3.40
C ASP A 255 26.90 -13.80 -2.72
N LEU A 256 25.81 -13.01 -2.64
CA LEU A 256 24.57 -13.46 -2.04
C LEU A 256 23.74 -14.24 -3.05
N PRO A 257 23.46 -15.53 -2.82
CA PRO A 257 22.57 -16.28 -3.68
C PRO A 257 21.12 -15.85 -3.48
N LEU A 258 20.41 -15.56 -4.58
CA LEU A 258 19.02 -15.06 -4.56
C LEU A 258 17.98 -16.15 -4.26
N ASN A 259 18.38 -17.40 -4.16
CA ASN A 259 17.54 -18.52 -3.72
C ASN A 259 17.51 -18.69 -2.18
N SER A 260 18.26 -17.88 -1.42
CA SER A 260 18.40 -18.01 0.04
C SER A 260 17.11 -17.58 0.77
N SER A 261 16.42 -16.56 0.29
CA SER A 261 15.13 -16.11 0.82
C SER A 261 14.30 -15.43 -0.28
N ARG A 262 12.98 -15.41 -0.10
CA ARG A 262 12.08 -14.72 -1.06
C ARG A 262 12.32 -13.22 -1.15
N ASP A 263 12.79 -12.62 -0.08
CA ASP A 263 13.02 -11.17 0.01
C ASP A 263 14.48 -10.79 -0.19
N ALA A 264 15.38 -11.76 -0.57
CA ALA A 264 16.81 -11.53 -0.71
C ALA A 264 17.14 -10.35 -1.63
N TRP A 265 16.40 -10.18 -2.73
CA TRP A 265 16.53 -9.07 -3.67
C TRP A 265 16.32 -7.71 -3.00
N SER A 266 15.16 -7.53 -2.38
CA SER A 266 14.80 -6.25 -1.74
C SER A 266 15.63 -5.99 -0.49
N ALA A 267 15.86 -7.02 0.33
CA ALA A 267 16.66 -6.89 1.53
C ALA A 267 18.09 -6.42 1.20
N TYR A 268 18.73 -7.03 0.21
CA TYR A 268 20.12 -6.68 -0.15
C TYR A 268 20.24 -5.30 -0.82
N LEU A 269 19.33 -4.96 -1.74
CA LEU A 269 19.41 -3.70 -2.48
C LEU A 269 19.01 -2.49 -1.65
N LEU A 270 18.14 -2.66 -0.66
CA LEU A 270 17.69 -1.60 0.24
C LEU A 270 18.53 -1.50 1.54
N GLU A 271 19.42 -2.44 1.80
CA GLU A 271 20.31 -2.39 2.96
C GLU A 271 21.33 -1.26 2.80
N PRO A 272 21.49 -0.35 3.79
CA PRO A 272 22.37 0.82 3.68
C PRO A 272 23.84 0.46 3.40
N THR A 273 24.37 -0.55 4.09
CA THR A 273 25.78 -0.99 3.95
C THR A 273 25.91 -2.48 4.24
N PRO A 274 25.81 -3.36 3.23
CA PRO A 274 26.08 -4.79 3.44
C PRO A 274 27.51 -5.05 3.89
N ALA A 275 27.68 -6.03 4.75
CA ALA A 275 29.00 -6.43 5.28
C ALA A 275 30.01 -6.76 4.16
N VAL A 276 29.52 -7.26 3.02
CA VAL A 276 30.33 -7.60 1.83
C VAL A 276 31.09 -6.40 1.25
N TYR A 277 30.60 -5.17 1.42
CA TYR A 277 31.31 -3.97 0.94
C TYR A 277 32.56 -3.61 1.75
N LYS A 278 32.71 -4.22 2.92
CA LYS A 278 33.93 -4.05 3.74
C LYS A 278 35.05 -4.98 3.31
N GLN A 279 34.81 -5.90 2.37
CA GLN A 279 35.79 -6.88 1.88
C GLN A 279 36.31 -6.50 0.51
N GLY A 280 37.56 -6.80 0.25
CA GLY A 280 38.22 -6.69 -1.05
C GLY A 280 38.17 -8.01 -1.85
N TRP A 281 38.89 -8.03 -2.97
CA TRP A 281 39.09 -9.21 -3.81
C TRP A 281 40.59 -9.46 -3.99
N CYS A 282 40.96 -10.74 -3.93
CA CYS A 282 42.33 -11.17 -4.28
C CYS A 282 42.54 -11.14 -5.79
N VAL A 283 43.37 -10.27 -6.28
CA VAL A 283 43.66 -10.10 -7.71
C VAL A 283 45.17 -10.29 -7.97
N ASP A 284 45.52 -10.99 -9.06
CA ASP A 284 46.90 -11.19 -9.45
C ASP A 284 47.58 -9.82 -9.70
N ALA A 285 48.71 -9.59 -9.05
CA ALA A 285 49.44 -8.33 -9.16
C ALA A 285 49.84 -7.98 -10.61
N SER A 286 50.06 -8.99 -11.46
CA SER A 286 50.35 -8.82 -12.89
C SER A 286 49.21 -8.21 -13.72
N ARG A 287 47.97 -8.18 -13.17
CA ARG A 287 46.81 -7.57 -13.82
C ARG A 287 46.49 -6.16 -13.33
N LEU A 288 47.23 -5.69 -12.35
CA LEU A 288 47.09 -4.35 -11.80
C LEU A 288 47.99 -3.41 -12.57
N SER A 289 47.43 -2.35 -13.13
CA SER A 289 48.16 -1.31 -13.82
C SER A 289 48.46 -0.18 -12.83
N ASP A 290 49.70 0.28 -12.78
CA ASP A 290 50.11 1.46 -12.01
C ASP A 290 49.61 2.79 -12.60
N ASP A 291 48.79 2.75 -13.64
CA ASP A 291 48.18 3.93 -14.22
C ASP A 291 47.10 4.50 -13.31
N GLN A 292 47.32 5.69 -12.77
CA GLN A 292 46.44 6.38 -11.83
C GLN A 292 45.47 7.35 -12.52
N GLN A 293 45.41 7.41 -13.85
CA GLN A 293 44.64 8.43 -14.57
C GLN A 293 43.14 8.35 -14.28
N CYS A 294 42.56 7.16 -14.16
CA CYS A 294 41.15 7.01 -13.86
C CYS A 294 40.78 7.35 -12.41
N CYS A 295 41.74 7.39 -11.50
CA CYS A 295 41.56 7.75 -10.10
C CYS A 295 41.60 9.28 -9.89
N ALA A 296 42.26 10.01 -10.80
CA ALA A 296 42.43 11.46 -10.72
C ALA A 296 41.26 12.25 -11.34
N VAL A 297 40.47 11.62 -12.25
CA VAL A 297 39.42 12.31 -13.02
C VAL A 297 38.07 12.13 -12.31
N THR A 298 37.48 13.23 -11.87
CA THR A 298 36.21 13.27 -11.16
C THR A 298 34.99 13.17 -12.08
N ASP A 299 35.10 13.37 -13.39
CA ASP A 299 33.98 13.25 -14.33
C ASP A 299 34.45 13.04 -15.78
N ASN A 300 33.67 12.24 -16.53
CA ASN A 300 33.68 12.13 -18.00
C ASN A 300 34.85 11.42 -18.68
N SER A 301 35.29 10.27 -18.22
CA SER A 301 36.09 9.40 -19.11
C SER A 301 35.22 8.30 -19.69
N GLU A 302 35.15 8.22 -21.03
CA GLU A 302 34.66 7.09 -21.83
C GLU A 302 35.45 5.78 -21.57
N LEU A 303 36.34 5.78 -20.59
CA LEU A 303 37.20 4.67 -20.23
C LEU A 303 36.40 3.68 -19.38
N SER A 304 36.33 2.44 -19.86
CA SER A 304 35.76 1.29 -19.15
C SER A 304 36.52 0.90 -17.86
N LEU A 305 37.47 1.71 -17.43
CA LEU A 305 38.35 1.49 -16.27
C LEU A 305 37.72 2.05 -15.00
N SER A 306 37.89 1.32 -13.90
CA SER A 306 37.48 1.76 -12.56
C SER A 306 38.67 1.85 -11.63
N CYS A 307 38.61 2.81 -10.68
CA CYS A 307 39.62 3.01 -9.66
C CYS A 307 39.44 2.02 -8.50
N PHE A 308 40.49 1.26 -8.23
CA PHE A 308 40.61 0.36 -7.09
C PHE A 308 41.74 0.84 -6.18
N VAL A 309 41.61 0.56 -4.89
CA VAL A 309 42.66 0.90 -3.89
C VAL A 309 43.08 -0.38 -3.17
N SER A 310 44.34 -0.43 -2.79
CA SER A 310 44.87 -1.50 -1.95
C SER A 310 44.14 -1.51 -0.61
N PHE A 311 43.83 -2.70 -0.10
CA PHE A 311 43.12 -2.84 1.19
C PHE A 311 44.01 -2.40 2.37
N GLU A 312 45.32 -2.62 2.28
CA GLU A 312 46.27 -2.26 3.34
C GLU A 312 46.76 -0.82 3.20
N ASN A 313 47.02 -0.37 1.96
CA ASN A 313 47.56 0.95 1.68
C ASN A 313 46.63 1.71 0.74
N THR A 314 45.74 2.54 1.30
CA THR A 314 44.80 3.35 0.52
C THR A 314 45.45 4.41 -0.38
N VAL A 315 46.76 4.60 -0.30
CA VAL A 315 47.51 5.47 -1.19
C VAL A 315 47.86 4.77 -2.51
N GLU A 316 47.88 3.44 -2.53
CA GLU A 316 48.10 2.67 -3.76
C GLU A 316 46.82 2.53 -4.54
N GLU A 317 46.72 3.24 -5.65
CA GLU A 317 45.57 3.30 -6.54
C GLU A 317 45.90 2.57 -7.85
N TYR A 318 44.93 1.79 -8.35
CA TYR A 318 45.06 1.01 -9.57
C TYR A 318 43.88 1.29 -10.50
N CYS A 319 44.14 1.57 -11.76
CA CYS A 319 43.18 1.68 -12.83
C CYS A 319 43.04 0.34 -13.56
N THR A 320 41.91 -0.31 -13.45
CA THR A 320 41.75 -1.61 -14.10
C THR A 320 40.30 -1.83 -14.55
N ASP A 321 40.11 -2.74 -15.52
CA ASP A 321 38.80 -3.12 -16.00
C ASP A 321 38.07 -3.93 -14.91
N PRO A 322 36.94 -3.40 -14.34
CA PRO A 322 36.17 -4.09 -13.31
C PRO A 322 35.59 -5.40 -13.82
N ILE A 323 35.29 -5.53 -15.12
CA ILE A 323 34.74 -6.76 -15.70
C ILE A 323 35.79 -7.87 -15.67
N ALA A 324 37.02 -7.56 -16.00
CA ALA A 324 38.14 -8.53 -16.00
C ALA A 324 38.40 -9.10 -14.59
N ILE A 325 38.19 -8.28 -13.55
CA ILE A 325 38.38 -8.66 -12.15
C ILE A 325 37.12 -9.37 -11.59
N LEU A 326 35.96 -8.75 -11.76
CA LEU A 326 34.73 -9.17 -11.05
C LEU A 326 33.91 -10.23 -11.80
N SER A 327 34.23 -10.50 -13.08
CA SER A 327 33.53 -11.56 -13.85
C SER A 327 33.93 -12.97 -13.40
N LYS A 328 35.13 -13.16 -12.85
CA LYS A 328 35.57 -14.41 -12.30
C LYS A 328 35.27 -14.46 -10.80
N MET A 329 34.83 -15.64 -10.28
CA MET A 329 34.72 -15.84 -8.84
C MET A 329 36.11 -15.77 -8.23
N GLN A 330 36.45 -14.62 -7.65
CA GLN A 330 37.71 -14.43 -6.93
C GLN A 330 37.41 -14.52 -5.42
N ASN A 331 38.43 -14.97 -4.67
CA ASN A 331 38.32 -15.05 -3.23
C ASN A 331 38.22 -13.64 -2.63
N ARG A 332 37.33 -13.50 -1.68
CA ARG A 332 37.24 -12.28 -0.87
C ARG A 332 38.41 -12.20 0.10
N CYS A 333 38.82 -11.00 0.42
CA CYS A 333 39.87 -10.74 1.37
C CYS A 333 39.51 -9.59 2.31
N ASP A 334 39.95 -9.72 3.55
CA ASP A 334 39.89 -8.67 4.58
C ASP A 334 41.28 -8.08 4.86
N SER A 335 42.33 -8.71 4.30
CA SER A 335 43.72 -8.31 4.39
C SER A 335 44.52 -8.97 3.26
N SER A 336 45.72 -8.47 2.93
CA SER A 336 46.57 -9.10 1.91
C SER A 336 47.06 -10.49 2.33
N THR A 337 47.09 -10.77 3.64
CA THR A 337 47.48 -12.10 4.15
C THR A 337 46.43 -13.18 3.82
N SER A 338 45.21 -12.78 3.45
CA SER A 338 44.15 -13.70 3.01
C SER A 338 44.32 -14.17 1.57
N CYS A 339 45.19 -13.53 0.81
CA CYS A 339 45.46 -13.83 -0.60
C CYS A 339 46.76 -14.65 -0.78
N LEU A 340 46.92 -15.24 -1.97
CA LEU A 340 48.18 -15.90 -2.35
C LEU A 340 49.30 -14.86 -2.51
N GLU A 341 50.57 -15.27 -2.34
CA GLU A 341 51.77 -14.37 -2.40
C GLU A 341 51.86 -13.55 -3.69
N SER A 342 51.31 -14.02 -4.80
CA SER A 342 51.25 -13.31 -6.08
C SER A 342 50.04 -12.41 -6.26
N GLN A 343 49.18 -12.31 -5.25
CA GLN A 343 47.89 -11.60 -5.31
C GLN A 343 47.86 -10.45 -4.31
N SER A 344 47.23 -9.36 -4.71
CA SER A 344 46.94 -8.21 -3.84
C SER A 344 45.48 -8.12 -3.52
N CYS A 345 45.12 -7.75 -2.27
CA CYS A 345 43.78 -7.50 -1.85
C CYS A 345 43.39 -6.06 -2.23
N ILE A 346 42.44 -5.91 -3.16
CA ILE A 346 42.00 -4.60 -3.65
C ILE A 346 40.49 -4.43 -3.46
N LYS A 347 40.05 -3.20 -3.30
CA LYS A 347 38.63 -2.82 -3.21
C LYS A 347 38.35 -1.60 -4.08
N PRO A 348 37.13 -1.40 -4.58
CA PRO A 348 36.77 -0.16 -5.26
C PRO A 348 36.97 1.02 -4.33
N ARG A 349 37.41 2.16 -4.89
CA ARG A 349 37.53 3.40 -4.15
C ARG A 349 36.19 3.80 -3.56
N GLY A 350 36.16 4.29 -2.30
CA GLY A 350 34.98 4.42 -1.43
C GLY A 350 33.76 5.20 -1.94
N ASP A 351 33.90 5.90 -3.02
CA ASP A 351 32.86 6.71 -3.69
C ASP A 351 32.15 5.93 -4.81
N ARG A 352 32.65 4.77 -5.24
CA ARG A 352 32.06 3.98 -6.32
C ARG A 352 31.57 2.61 -5.82
N ASN A 353 30.27 2.52 -5.55
CA ASN A 353 29.66 1.24 -5.23
C ASN A 353 29.47 0.43 -6.52
N ILE A 354 30.19 -0.67 -6.67
CA ILE A 354 30.01 -1.59 -7.80
C ILE A 354 29.20 -2.80 -7.31
N LEU A 355 28.04 -3.00 -7.91
CA LEU A 355 27.17 -4.15 -7.67
C LEU A 355 27.36 -5.17 -8.80
N ARG A 356 27.62 -6.41 -8.45
CA ARG A 356 27.73 -7.54 -9.38
C ARG A 356 26.44 -8.32 -9.46
N ILE A 357 25.83 -8.36 -10.63
CA ILE A 357 24.59 -9.10 -10.91
C ILE A 357 24.92 -10.28 -11.82
N THR A 358 24.72 -11.50 -11.33
CA THR A 358 24.96 -12.71 -12.14
C THR A 358 23.65 -13.14 -12.80
N VAL A 359 23.70 -13.25 -14.12
CA VAL A 359 22.55 -13.49 -15.00
C VAL A 359 22.76 -14.77 -15.79
N HIS A 360 21.71 -15.58 -15.89
CA HIS A 360 21.61 -16.69 -16.83
C HIS A 360 20.54 -16.41 -17.89
N GLN A 361 20.83 -16.63 -19.14
CA GLN A 361 19.84 -16.53 -20.20
C GLN A 361 19.10 -17.86 -20.36
N GLN A 362 17.78 -17.83 -20.44
CA GLN A 362 16.95 -19.03 -20.59
C GLN A 362 17.26 -19.70 -21.94
N GLY A 363 17.60 -20.99 -21.94
CA GLY A 363 17.82 -21.78 -23.15
C GLY A 363 19.30 -21.95 -23.57
N THR A 364 20.23 -21.34 -22.88
CA THR A 364 21.68 -21.59 -23.06
C THR A 364 22.20 -22.62 -22.04
N SER A 365 23.26 -23.34 -22.41
CA SER A 365 23.92 -24.32 -21.52
C SER A 365 24.34 -23.65 -20.22
N THR A 366 24.46 -24.44 -19.15
CA THR A 366 24.81 -23.98 -17.77
C THR A 366 26.14 -23.20 -17.68
N GLU A 367 26.89 -23.12 -18.75
CA GLU A 367 28.18 -22.38 -18.82
C GLU A 367 28.05 -20.90 -19.18
N ASP A 368 26.92 -20.44 -19.73
CA ASP A 368 26.72 -19.03 -20.10
C ASP A 368 26.22 -18.18 -18.91
N LYS A 369 27.05 -18.12 -17.86
CA LYS A 369 26.90 -17.13 -16.78
C LYS A 369 27.45 -15.79 -17.25
N ARG A 370 26.57 -14.81 -17.38
CA ARG A 370 26.95 -13.43 -17.69
C ARG A 370 26.94 -12.61 -16.40
N VAL A 371 27.99 -11.82 -16.21
CA VAL A 371 28.06 -10.86 -15.10
C VAL A 371 27.77 -9.46 -15.64
N VAL A 372 26.82 -8.78 -15.02
CA VAL A 372 26.49 -7.38 -15.26
C VAL A 372 26.98 -6.59 -14.05
N LEU A 373 27.78 -5.55 -14.28
CA LEU A 373 28.26 -4.66 -13.24
C LEU A 373 27.48 -3.36 -13.29
N TRP A 374 26.93 -2.97 -12.13
CA TRP A 374 26.27 -1.70 -11.94
C TRP A 374 27.15 -0.78 -11.10
N SER A 375 27.45 0.40 -11.62
CA SER A 375 28.18 1.44 -10.89
C SER A 375 27.20 2.55 -10.54
N GLY A 376 26.74 2.56 -9.29
CA GLY A 376 25.75 3.52 -8.79
C GLY A 376 25.01 3.04 -7.56
N PRO A 377 24.05 3.81 -7.06
CA PRO A 377 23.25 3.45 -5.91
C PRO A 377 22.45 2.15 -6.17
N ARG A 378 22.49 1.21 -5.24
CA ARG A 378 21.80 -0.09 -5.37
C ARG A 378 20.28 0.02 -5.42
N TYR A 379 19.72 1.01 -4.72
CA TYR A 379 18.27 1.24 -4.71
C TYR A 379 17.73 1.58 -6.12
N GLU A 380 18.56 2.17 -7.01
CA GLU A 380 18.16 2.42 -8.40
C GLU A 380 17.94 1.13 -9.17
N VAL A 381 18.73 0.08 -8.91
CA VAL A 381 18.51 -1.24 -9.49
C VAL A 381 17.18 -1.83 -8.99
N TRP A 382 16.88 -1.64 -7.72
CA TRP A 382 15.62 -2.08 -7.13
C TRP A 382 14.41 -1.35 -7.72
N GLU A 383 14.53 -0.05 -7.99
CA GLU A 383 13.46 0.76 -8.59
C GLU A 383 13.24 0.41 -10.06
N GLN A 384 14.32 0.20 -10.81
CA GLN A 384 14.29 0.02 -12.27
C GLN A 384 14.01 -1.41 -12.71
N VAL A 385 14.30 -2.42 -11.87
CA VAL A 385 14.19 -3.83 -12.22
C VAL A 385 13.16 -4.53 -11.34
N GLN A 386 12.06 -4.99 -11.94
CA GLN A 386 11.06 -5.81 -11.26
C GLN A 386 11.36 -7.30 -11.50
N THR A 387 11.38 -8.05 -10.42
CA THR A 387 11.68 -9.49 -10.43
C THR A 387 10.50 -10.33 -9.96
N THR A 388 10.45 -11.59 -10.39
CA THR A 388 9.42 -12.54 -9.97
C THR A 388 10.02 -13.92 -9.73
N HIS A 389 9.40 -14.71 -8.86
CA HIS A 389 9.72 -16.13 -8.65
C HIS A 389 8.91 -17.06 -9.57
N PHE A 390 8.05 -16.52 -10.43
CA PHE A 390 7.12 -17.29 -11.24
C PHE A 390 7.50 -17.28 -12.71
N ALA A 391 7.81 -18.46 -13.27
CA ALA A 391 8.00 -18.66 -14.70
C ALA A 391 6.68 -19.13 -15.35
N PRO A 392 6.24 -18.57 -16.49
CA PRO A 392 5.05 -19.06 -17.17
C PRO A 392 5.27 -20.48 -17.69
N ARG A 393 4.29 -21.37 -17.49
CA ARG A 393 4.32 -22.75 -18.06
C ARG A 393 4.02 -22.76 -19.54
N PHE A 394 3.28 -21.77 -20.03
CA PHE A 394 2.83 -21.67 -21.41
C PHE A 394 3.27 -20.29 -21.96
N GLY A 395 3.82 -20.27 -23.15
CA GLY A 395 4.35 -19.06 -23.79
C GLY A 395 3.31 -17.96 -24.06
N ILE A 396 2.01 -18.29 -23.97
CA ILE A 396 0.91 -17.33 -24.16
C ILE A 396 0.69 -16.49 -22.88
N ILE A 397 1.12 -16.98 -21.72
CA ILE A 397 0.86 -16.32 -20.44
C ILE A 397 1.93 -15.25 -20.18
N PRO A 398 1.55 -13.98 -19.96
CA PRO A 398 2.52 -12.92 -19.71
C PRO A 398 3.29 -13.13 -18.40
N LEU A 399 4.60 -12.94 -18.43
CA LEU A 399 5.48 -13.08 -17.27
C LEU A 399 5.12 -12.12 -16.13
N GLY A 400 4.71 -10.90 -16.45
CA GLY A 400 4.36 -9.85 -15.47
C GLY A 400 2.97 -10.00 -14.82
N LEU A 401 2.11 -10.91 -15.30
CA LEU A 401 0.75 -11.04 -14.79
C LEU A 401 0.67 -11.32 -13.27
N PRO A 402 1.52 -12.18 -12.66
CA PRO A 402 1.50 -12.39 -11.21
C PRO A 402 1.80 -11.11 -10.42
N LEU A 403 2.67 -10.23 -10.91
CA LEU A 403 3.00 -8.95 -10.27
C LEU A 403 1.80 -8.00 -10.32
N VAL A 404 1.20 -7.83 -11.49
CA VAL A 404 0.00 -6.98 -11.66
C VAL A 404 -1.15 -7.47 -10.79
N PHE A 405 -1.33 -8.79 -10.69
CA PHE A 405 -2.36 -9.38 -9.83
C PHE A 405 -2.06 -9.19 -8.33
N ALA A 406 -0.81 -9.31 -7.92
CA ALA A 406 -0.38 -9.05 -6.55
C ALA A 406 -0.60 -7.59 -6.17
N ASP A 407 -0.21 -6.64 -7.04
CA ASP A 407 -0.44 -5.21 -6.86
C ASP A 407 -1.94 -4.90 -6.76
N PHE A 408 -2.75 -5.47 -7.65
CA PHE A 408 -4.20 -5.32 -7.60
C PHE A 408 -4.81 -5.80 -6.27
N LEU A 409 -4.44 -6.99 -5.81
CA LEU A 409 -4.91 -7.51 -4.51
C LEU A 409 -4.43 -6.65 -3.34
N GLN A 410 -3.22 -6.10 -3.43
CA GLN A 410 -2.70 -5.18 -2.42
C GLN A 410 -3.52 -3.88 -2.39
N TYR A 411 -3.77 -3.25 -3.55
CA TYR A 411 -4.63 -2.07 -3.61
C TYR A 411 -6.06 -2.37 -3.15
N LEU A 412 -6.60 -3.53 -3.52
CA LEU A 412 -7.94 -3.92 -3.08
C LEU A 412 -8.02 -4.09 -1.54
N LYS A 413 -7.00 -4.66 -0.91
CA LYS A 413 -6.89 -4.71 0.57
C LYS A 413 -6.81 -3.31 1.17
N LEU A 414 -5.92 -2.47 0.65
CA LEU A 414 -5.72 -1.11 1.18
C LEU A 414 -6.97 -0.26 1.02
N THR A 415 -7.63 -0.28 -0.14
CA THR A 415 -8.85 0.50 -0.37
C THR A 415 -10.00 0.06 0.51
N ASN A 416 -10.20 -1.26 0.72
CA ASN A 416 -11.26 -1.75 1.60
C ASN A 416 -11.03 -1.35 3.06
N LEU A 417 -9.81 -1.49 3.58
CA LEU A 417 -9.49 -1.05 4.94
C LEU A 417 -9.63 0.47 5.09
N SER A 418 -9.16 1.23 4.10
CA SER A 418 -9.27 2.68 4.09
C SER A 418 -10.72 3.15 4.06
N LEU A 419 -11.57 2.54 3.22
CA LEU A 419 -12.99 2.85 3.17
C LEU A 419 -13.73 2.45 4.44
N TYR A 420 -13.37 1.32 5.05
CA TYR A 420 -13.90 0.94 6.37
C TYR A 420 -13.62 2.00 7.42
N LEU A 421 -12.36 2.44 7.55
CA LEU A 421 -11.97 3.44 8.54
C LEU A 421 -12.54 4.83 8.21
N LEU A 422 -12.44 5.26 6.94
CA LEU A 422 -12.87 6.58 6.51
C LEU A 422 -14.39 6.74 6.65
N ASN A 423 -15.19 5.77 6.17
CA ASN A 423 -16.64 5.82 6.30
C ASN A 423 -17.12 5.62 7.74
N SER A 424 -16.30 5.07 8.63
CA SER A 424 -16.60 5.02 10.07
C SER A 424 -16.37 6.37 10.77
N LEU A 425 -15.57 7.30 10.20
CA LEU A 425 -15.34 8.62 10.80
C LEU A 425 -16.63 9.45 10.81
N PRO A 426 -16.89 10.24 11.88
CA PRO A 426 -18.04 11.12 11.97
C PRO A 426 -17.89 12.38 11.11
N LEU A 427 -17.71 12.19 9.79
CA LEU A 427 -17.58 13.26 8.80
C LEU A 427 -18.89 13.46 8.03
N PRO A 428 -19.23 14.69 7.58
CA PRO A 428 -20.40 14.94 6.77
C PRO A 428 -20.43 14.07 5.52
N ALA A 429 -21.60 13.60 5.13
CA ALA A 429 -21.85 12.74 3.96
C ALA A 429 -21.28 11.30 4.05
N LEU A 430 -20.64 10.92 5.15
CA LEU A 430 -20.20 9.55 5.42
C LEU A 430 -21.11 8.85 6.42
N ASP A 431 -21.11 7.50 6.43
CA ASP A 431 -21.94 6.68 7.32
C ASP A 431 -21.66 6.95 8.80
N GLY A 432 -20.40 7.25 9.14
CA GLY A 432 -20.00 7.58 10.51
C GLY A 432 -20.74 8.78 11.10
N SER A 433 -21.19 9.75 10.27
CA SER A 433 -22.02 10.85 10.75
C SER A 433 -23.41 10.41 11.19
N GLN A 434 -23.98 9.43 10.50
CA GLN A 434 -25.26 8.83 10.85
C GLN A 434 -25.11 7.86 12.03
N LEU A 435 -24.01 7.12 12.06
CA LEU A 435 -23.64 6.26 13.18
C LEU A 435 -23.53 7.06 14.47
N LEU A 436 -22.85 8.21 14.45
CA LEU A 436 -22.73 9.09 15.62
C LEU A 436 -24.12 9.52 16.15
N ILE A 437 -25.07 9.84 15.25
CA ILE A 437 -26.42 10.22 15.67
C ILE A 437 -27.08 9.08 16.47
N ILE A 438 -27.03 7.86 15.94
CA ILE A 438 -27.65 6.69 16.59
C ILE A 438 -26.97 6.40 17.94
N LEU A 439 -25.64 6.49 18.01
CA LEU A 439 -24.92 6.27 19.25
C LEU A 439 -25.28 7.30 20.33
N LEU A 440 -25.45 8.58 19.94
CA LEU A 440 -25.94 9.62 20.83
C LEU A 440 -27.37 9.34 21.28
N GLU A 441 -28.26 8.95 20.37
CA GLU A 441 -29.64 8.58 20.71
C GLU A 441 -29.68 7.40 21.70
N LEU A 442 -28.88 6.35 21.47
CA LEU A 442 -28.77 5.20 22.37
C LEU A 442 -28.20 5.60 23.75
N ALA A 443 -27.15 6.42 23.80
CA ALA A 443 -26.55 6.90 25.04
C ALA A 443 -27.54 7.72 25.87
N PHE A 444 -28.23 8.67 25.24
CA PHE A 444 -29.21 9.51 25.91
C PHE A 444 -30.44 8.73 26.38
N THR A 445 -30.95 7.77 25.58
CA THR A 445 -32.05 6.91 25.98
C THR A 445 -31.69 6.06 27.21
N ARG A 446 -30.44 5.55 27.26
CA ARG A 446 -29.99 4.71 28.36
C ARG A 446 -29.64 5.50 29.63
N TRP A 447 -29.18 6.74 29.49
CA TRP A 447 -28.74 7.57 30.63
C TRP A 447 -29.89 8.32 31.30
N PHE A 448 -30.89 8.78 30.51
CA PHE A 448 -31.99 9.60 31.02
C PHE A 448 -33.30 8.82 31.25
N HIS A 449 -33.38 7.59 30.74
CA HIS A 449 -34.55 6.73 30.88
C HIS A 449 -34.12 5.36 31.40
N THR A 450 -33.79 5.25 32.70
CA THR A 450 -33.81 3.96 33.39
C THR A 450 -35.29 3.54 33.51
N PRO A 451 -35.74 2.49 32.80
CA PRO A 451 -37.12 2.04 32.93
C PRO A 451 -37.31 1.45 34.33
N THR A 452 -38.12 2.12 35.12
CA THR A 452 -38.49 1.64 36.45
C THR A 452 -39.58 0.57 36.45
N THR A 453 -40.26 0.38 35.29
CA THR A 453 -41.29 -0.69 35.13
C THR A 453 -41.47 -1.10 33.67
N MET A 454 -41.90 -2.35 33.44
CA MET A 454 -42.18 -2.93 32.11
C MET A 454 -43.22 -2.16 31.27
N PHE A 455 -44.08 -1.36 31.88
CA PHE A 455 -45.09 -0.52 31.24
C PHE A 455 -44.51 0.74 30.56
N ASP A 456 -43.30 1.17 30.89
CA ASP A 456 -42.72 2.38 30.34
C ASP A 456 -42.15 2.21 28.94
N ILE A 457 -41.96 0.98 28.46
CA ILE A 457 -41.36 0.71 27.12
C ILE A 457 -42.29 1.18 25.99
N GLU A 458 -43.60 1.08 26.17
CA GLU A 458 -44.62 1.47 25.18
C GLU A 458 -44.79 3.01 25.13
N SER A 459 -44.62 3.66 26.27
CA SER A 459 -44.64 5.13 26.39
C SER A 459 -43.39 5.82 25.80
N LEU A 460 -42.26 5.12 25.70
CA LEU A 460 -41.03 5.61 25.07
C LEU A 460 -41.18 5.74 23.55
N ARG A 461 -42.08 4.99 22.93
CA ARG A 461 -42.39 5.01 21.49
C ARG A 461 -43.10 6.30 21.06
N THR A 462 -43.77 7.00 21.97
CA THR A 462 -44.59 8.18 21.70
C THR A 462 -44.02 9.49 22.31
N ARG A 463 -43.06 9.41 23.21
CA ARG A 463 -42.43 10.60 23.83
C ARG A 463 -41.29 11.13 22.98
N GLY A 464 -41.54 12.15 22.15
CA GLY A 464 -40.51 12.93 21.52
C GLY A 464 -39.50 13.46 22.55
N SER A 465 -38.20 13.30 22.31
CA SER A 465 -37.10 13.81 23.15
C SER A 465 -37.35 15.26 23.56
N ARG A 466 -37.13 15.59 24.85
CA ARG A 466 -37.34 16.94 25.38
C ARG A 466 -36.51 17.97 24.56
N PRO A 467 -37.04 19.17 24.31
CA PRO A 467 -36.34 20.17 23.46
C PRO A 467 -34.91 20.47 23.90
N ARG A 468 -34.62 20.38 25.20
CA ARG A 468 -33.29 20.55 25.78
C ARG A 468 -32.35 19.41 25.41
N GLU A 469 -32.81 18.17 25.43
CA GLU A 469 -32.03 16.97 25.04
C GLU A 469 -31.64 17.03 23.57
N ARG A 470 -32.58 17.40 22.69
CA ARG A 470 -32.29 17.59 21.26
C ARG A 470 -31.23 18.64 20.99
N ARG A 471 -31.27 19.75 21.71
CA ARG A 471 -30.24 20.82 21.59
C ARG A 471 -28.87 20.30 22.03
N VAL A 472 -28.78 19.60 23.16
CA VAL A 472 -27.52 19.02 23.65
C VAL A 472 -26.95 18.02 22.65
N GLN A 473 -27.78 17.13 22.11
CA GLN A 473 -27.36 16.16 21.07
C GLN A 473 -26.86 16.87 19.80
N GLN A 474 -27.56 17.92 19.34
CA GLN A 474 -27.14 18.71 18.17
C GLN A 474 -25.80 19.41 18.39
N VAL A 475 -25.61 20.03 19.56
CA VAL A 475 -24.34 20.72 19.92
C VAL A 475 -23.21 19.70 20.00
N LEU A 476 -23.41 18.57 20.67
CA LEU A 476 -22.40 17.51 20.79
C LEU A 476 -22.03 16.92 19.44
N ARG A 477 -23.04 16.64 18.60
CA ARG A 477 -22.83 16.19 17.22
C ARG A 477 -22.00 17.19 16.42
N ALA A 478 -22.37 18.48 16.46
CA ALA A 478 -21.66 19.53 15.74
C ALA A 478 -20.21 19.64 16.22
N PHE A 479 -19.99 19.59 17.53
CA PHE A 479 -18.65 19.62 18.11
C PHE A 479 -17.77 18.47 17.64
N VAL A 480 -18.27 17.22 17.69
CA VAL A 480 -17.52 16.04 17.22
C VAL A 480 -17.23 16.12 15.74
N ILE A 481 -18.22 16.49 14.90
CA ILE A 481 -18.02 16.62 13.45
C ILE A 481 -16.99 17.71 13.13
N ILE A 482 -17.13 18.90 13.69
CA ILE A 482 -16.17 19.99 13.46
C ILE A 482 -14.78 19.59 13.94
N GLY A 483 -14.67 18.99 15.13
CA GLY A 483 -13.39 18.50 15.67
C GLY A 483 -12.73 17.48 14.75
N THR A 484 -13.49 16.52 14.21
CA THR A 484 -12.97 15.52 13.28
C THR A 484 -12.57 16.13 11.92
N CYS A 485 -13.36 17.07 11.39
CA CYS A 485 -13.03 17.78 10.15
C CYS A 485 -11.76 18.62 10.29
N THR A 486 -11.61 19.37 11.40
CA THR A 486 -10.41 20.17 11.66
C THR A 486 -9.17 19.29 11.86
N LEU A 487 -9.31 18.18 12.57
CA LEU A 487 -8.23 17.23 12.77
C LEU A 487 -7.76 16.61 11.45
N LEU A 488 -8.70 16.17 10.60
CA LEU A 488 -8.37 15.61 9.28
C LEU A 488 -7.72 16.67 8.38
N GLY A 489 -8.29 17.89 8.32
CA GLY A 489 -7.74 18.99 7.53
C GLY A 489 -6.32 19.36 7.96
N SER A 490 -6.07 19.40 9.27
CA SER A 490 -4.73 19.68 9.82
C SER A 490 -3.73 18.57 9.48
N CYS A 491 -4.13 17.29 9.54
CA CYS A 491 -3.28 16.16 9.12
C CYS A 491 -2.89 16.27 7.65
N VAL A 492 -3.85 16.60 6.77
CA VAL A 492 -3.59 16.76 5.33
C VAL A 492 -2.64 17.94 5.08
N MET A 493 -2.88 19.10 5.69
CA MET A 493 -2.04 20.28 5.54
C MET A 493 -0.60 20.03 6.02
N LEU A 494 -0.44 19.46 7.22
CA LEU A 494 0.89 19.12 7.77
C LEU A 494 1.61 18.07 6.91
N GLY A 495 0.89 17.08 6.41
CA GLY A 495 1.45 16.08 5.50
C GLY A 495 1.95 16.68 4.19
N ILE A 496 1.23 17.65 3.61
CA ILE A 496 1.67 18.38 2.41
C ILE A 496 2.90 19.24 2.71
N ILE A 497 2.92 19.97 3.83
CA ILE A 497 4.06 20.80 4.24
C ILE A 497 5.30 19.92 4.44
N GLU A 498 5.15 18.80 5.13
CA GLU A 498 6.25 17.86 5.35
C GLU A 498 6.79 17.30 4.02
N TRP A 499 5.90 16.99 3.08
CA TRP A 499 6.30 16.52 1.76
C TRP A 499 7.04 17.58 0.94
N MET A 500 6.59 18.86 0.97
CA MET A 500 7.28 19.95 0.27
C MET A 500 8.63 20.33 0.89
N SER A 501 8.90 19.90 2.12
CA SER A 501 10.16 20.18 2.84
C SER A 501 11.23 19.10 2.65
N VAL A 502 10.91 18.00 1.98
CA VAL A 502 11.82 16.92 1.58
C VAL A 502 12.34 17.15 0.19
#